data_617d666dd2d4c56f096d6e1760d722a7
#
_entry.id   617d666dd2d4c56f096d6e1760d722a7
#
_cell.length_a   1.000
_cell.length_b   1.000
_cell.length_c   1.000
_cell.angle_alpha   90.00
_cell.angle_beta   90.00
_cell.angle_gamma   90.00
#
_symmetry.space_group_name_H-M   'P 1'
#
loop_
_entity.id
_entity.type
_entity.pdbx_description
1 polymer ?
#
loop_
_entity_poly.entity_id
_entity_poly.type
_entity_poly.pdbx_seq_one_letter_code
_entity_poly.pdbx_strand_id
1 'polypeptide(L)'
;LLNRTESVPAEYMEEAASQGSIVQIDYDTQNYVDGNGEMRSNTAYVYLPYGYEESSDECYDVFYFVHGHGETAASFFQNENGMMRNLLDHMIEKGDMAPAIFVSTSYIYGTPVDYYPDADPYCKVLPLELVNDLIPLVESRYRTYTLNTDLKGLQESRNHRAIGGFSMGAVTTWYALEYTLDYFKYFMPISSDGWSLGRFAGMNYPDETAAHLANIVRSSSSLENDFYIWACSGTDDVAYDRIW
;
A
#
# COMPACT_ATOMS: atom_id res chain seq x y z
N LEU A 1 -2.84 18.65 15.24
CA LEU A 1 -3.62 19.58 14.40
C LEU A 1 -4.32 18.73 13.35
N LEU A 2 -5.68 18.62 13.45
CA LEU A 2 -6.51 18.01 12.43
C LEU A 2 -6.56 18.99 11.23
N ASN A 3 -5.78 18.70 10.20
CA ASN A 3 -5.94 19.39 8.92
C ASN A 3 -7.16 18.80 8.24
N ARG A 4 -8.17 19.63 7.96
CA ARG A 4 -9.26 19.24 7.07
C ARG A 4 -8.71 19.22 5.67
N THR A 5 -8.93 18.10 4.97
CA THR A 5 -8.67 18.00 3.53
C THR A 5 -9.71 18.83 2.77
N GLU A 6 -9.26 19.49 1.72
CA GLU A 6 -10.20 20.09 0.74
C GLU A 6 -10.87 18.96 -0.06
N SER A 7 -12.07 19.23 -0.58
CA SER A 7 -12.73 18.28 -1.49
C SER A 7 -11.95 18.22 -2.80
N VAL A 8 -11.85 17.02 -3.35
CA VAL A 8 -11.26 16.81 -4.69
C VAL A 8 -12.07 17.59 -5.71
N PRO A 9 -11.46 18.37 -6.61
CA PRO A 9 -12.17 19.07 -7.68
C PRO A 9 -12.98 18.09 -8.54
N ALA A 10 -14.21 18.46 -8.90
CA ALA A 10 -15.09 17.56 -9.66
C ALA A 10 -14.50 17.13 -11.01
N GLU A 11 -13.72 18.01 -11.64
CA GLU A 11 -13.01 17.71 -12.90
C GLU A 11 -12.00 16.55 -12.77
N TYR A 12 -11.46 16.28 -11.58
CA TYR A 12 -10.51 15.16 -11.36
C TYR A 12 -11.21 13.80 -11.39
N MET A 13 -12.53 13.76 -11.36
CA MET A 13 -13.31 12.54 -11.51
C MET A 13 -13.56 12.16 -12.97
N GLU A 14 -13.40 13.12 -13.89
CA GLU A 14 -13.55 12.90 -15.32
C GLU A 14 -12.23 12.40 -15.95
N GLU A 15 -12.29 11.91 -17.18
CA GLU A 15 -11.09 11.49 -17.90
C GLU A 15 -10.16 12.68 -18.18
N ALA A 16 -8.88 12.55 -17.81
CA ALA A 16 -7.85 13.54 -18.15
C ALA A 16 -7.48 13.48 -19.63
N ALA A 17 -6.94 14.60 -20.15
CA ALA A 17 -6.43 14.64 -21.52
C ALA A 17 -5.17 13.77 -21.70
N SER A 18 -4.35 13.67 -20.65
CA SER A 18 -3.13 12.86 -20.62
C SER A 18 -3.37 11.68 -19.68
N GLN A 19 -3.61 10.50 -20.22
CA GLN A 19 -3.96 9.33 -19.43
C GLN A 19 -2.79 8.36 -19.27
N GLY A 20 -2.59 7.88 -18.03
CA GLY A 20 -1.74 6.74 -17.74
C GLY A 20 -2.37 5.41 -18.17
N SER A 21 -1.60 4.36 -18.10
CA SER A 21 -2.03 3.01 -18.45
C SER A 21 -2.08 2.11 -17.22
N ILE A 22 -3.00 1.13 -17.23
CA ILE A 22 -3.12 0.12 -16.18
C ILE A 22 -2.76 -1.23 -16.77
N VAL A 23 -1.81 -1.92 -16.15
CA VAL A 23 -1.33 -3.24 -16.53
C VAL A 23 -1.68 -4.25 -15.44
N GLN A 24 -2.40 -5.31 -15.78
CA GLN A 24 -2.58 -6.45 -14.89
C GLN A 24 -1.32 -7.32 -14.94
N ILE A 25 -0.87 -7.75 -13.77
CA ILE A 25 0.20 -8.74 -13.62
C ILE A 25 -0.28 -9.87 -12.71
N ASP A 26 -0.13 -11.10 -13.18
CA ASP A 26 -0.33 -12.30 -12.37
C ASP A 26 1.05 -12.84 -12.00
N TYR A 27 1.18 -13.29 -10.76
CA TYR A 27 2.45 -13.78 -10.24
C TYR A 27 2.26 -14.94 -9.28
N ASP A 28 3.27 -15.80 -9.23
CA ASP A 28 3.31 -16.90 -8.28
C ASP A 28 3.94 -16.41 -6.96
N THR A 29 3.31 -16.78 -5.87
CA THR A 29 3.74 -16.50 -4.50
C THR A 29 3.54 -17.74 -3.65
N GLN A 30 4.17 -17.81 -2.50
CA GLN A 30 3.94 -18.91 -1.58
C GLN A 30 2.83 -18.59 -0.57
N ASN A 31 2.23 -19.63 0.01
CA ASN A 31 1.28 -19.50 1.08
C ASN A 31 1.98 -19.10 2.39
N TYR A 32 2.12 -17.80 2.63
CA TYR A 32 2.74 -17.26 3.85
C TYR A 32 1.89 -17.48 5.12
N VAL A 33 0.57 -17.69 4.99
CA VAL A 33 -0.31 -17.93 6.13
C VAL A 33 -0.02 -19.28 6.78
N ASP A 34 0.05 -20.32 5.96
CA ASP A 34 0.28 -21.68 6.46
C ASP A 34 1.77 -22.01 6.61
N GLY A 35 2.65 -21.29 5.91
CA GLY A 35 4.10 -21.49 5.94
C GLY A 35 4.53 -22.87 5.44
N ASN A 36 3.68 -23.54 4.66
CA ASN A 36 3.91 -24.92 4.19
C ASN A 36 4.65 -25.00 2.83
N GLY A 37 4.99 -23.84 2.25
CA GLY A 37 5.66 -23.74 0.94
C GLY A 37 4.76 -24.04 -0.25
N GLU A 38 3.45 -24.15 -0.07
CA GLU A 38 2.49 -24.30 -1.17
C GLU A 38 2.49 -23.02 -2.02
N MET A 39 2.64 -23.21 -3.34
CA MET A 39 2.60 -22.09 -4.28
C MET A 39 1.16 -21.68 -4.57
N ARG A 40 0.94 -20.39 -4.71
CA ARG A 40 -0.33 -19.76 -5.06
C ARG A 40 -0.11 -18.74 -6.17
N SER A 41 -1.18 -18.40 -6.87
CA SER A 41 -1.18 -17.29 -7.82
C SER A 41 -1.91 -16.10 -7.20
N ASN A 42 -1.35 -14.91 -7.36
CA ASN A 42 -1.98 -13.66 -6.99
C ASN A 42 -1.92 -12.67 -8.16
N THR A 43 -2.74 -11.63 -8.08
CA THR A 43 -2.86 -10.62 -9.14
C THR A 43 -2.64 -9.23 -8.56
N ALA A 44 -1.89 -8.41 -9.28
CA ALA A 44 -1.75 -6.99 -9.00
C ALA A 44 -2.05 -6.15 -10.25
N TYR A 45 -2.40 -4.88 -10.05
CA TYR A 45 -2.61 -3.92 -11.12
C TYR A 45 -1.63 -2.77 -10.95
N VAL A 46 -0.92 -2.45 -12.02
CA VAL A 46 0.11 -1.42 -12.05
C VAL A 46 -0.36 -0.26 -12.91
N TYR A 47 -0.49 0.92 -12.32
CA TYR A 47 -0.65 2.17 -13.05
C TYR A 47 0.71 2.73 -13.41
N LEU A 48 0.89 3.03 -14.69
CA LEU A 48 2.04 3.72 -15.26
C LEU A 48 1.60 5.12 -15.68
N PRO A 49 2.27 6.19 -15.25
CA PRO A 49 1.86 7.56 -15.58
C PRO A 49 1.93 7.85 -17.08
N TYR A 50 1.18 8.85 -17.53
CA TYR A 50 1.28 9.31 -18.91
C TYR A 50 2.73 9.63 -19.29
N GLY A 51 3.15 9.18 -20.47
CA GLY A 51 4.51 9.39 -20.94
C GLY A 51 5.54 8.39 -20.38
N TYR A 52 5.11 7.40 -19.60
CA TYR A 52 6.01 6.34 -19.17
C TYR A 52 6.62 5.61 -20.36
N GLU A 53 7.95 5.53 -20.41
CA GLU A 53 8.70 4.82 -21.46
C GLU A 53 9.74 3.90 -20.82
N GLU A 54 9.71 2.61 -21.15
CA GLU A 54 10.67 1.62 -20.63
C GLU A 54 12.13 1.93 -21.02
N SER A 55 12.33 2.60 -22.17
CA SER A 55 13.65 2.98 -22.67
C SER A 55 14.20 4.29 -22.10
N SER A 56 13.40 5.02 -21.30
CA SER A 56 13.81 6.25 -20.66
C SER A 56 14.78 6.00 -19.51
N ASP A 57 15.62 6.98 -19.19
CA ASP A 57 16.44 6.98 -17.96
C ASP A 57 15.70 7.53 -16.75
N GLU A 58 14.44 7.95 -16.92
CA GLU A 58 13.58 8.45 -15.87
C GLU A 58 13.20 7.34 -14.89
N CYS A 59 13.29 7.62 -13.59
CA CYS A 59 12.91 6.68 -12.53
C CYS A 59 11.73 7.24 -11.75
N TYR A 60 10.86 6.33 -11.28
CA TYR A 60 9.62 6.68 -10.61
C TYR A 60 9.58 6.13 -9.18
N ASP A 61 9.01 6.90 -8.27
CA ASP A 61 8.61 6.42 -6.95
C ASP A 61 7.47 5.40 -7.09
N VAL A 62 7.38 4.46 -6.16
CA VAL A 62 6.37 3.40 -6.20
C VAL A 62 5.48 3.44 -4.96
N PHE A 63 4.17 3.47 -5.18
CA PHE A 63 3.17 3.38 -4.13
C PHE A 63 2.40 2.06 -4.23
N TYR A 64 2.49 1.22 -3.20
CA TYR A 64 1.74 -0.02 -3.08
C TYR A 64 0.46 0.24 -2.28
N PHE A 65 -0.71 -0.10 -2.87
CA PHE A 65 -2.02 0.10 -2.25
C PHE A 65 -2.72 -1.24 -1.99
N VAL A 66 -3.30 -1.37 -0.79
CA VAL A 66 -4.04 -2.56 -0.36
C VAL A 66 -5.49 -2.21 -0.13
N HIS A 67 -6.39 -2.94 -0.78
CA HIS A 67 -7.83 -2.71 -0.75
C HIS A 67 -8.49 -3.04 0.60
N GLY A 68 -9.74 -2.61 0.79
CA GLY A 68 -10.59 -2.93 1.92
C GLY A 68 -11.24 -4.32 1.83
N HIS A 69 -12.03 -4.67 2.86
CA HIS A 69 -12.79 -5.91 2.85
C HIS A 69 -13.85 -5.92 1.73
N GLY A 70 -14.00 -7.07 1.09
CA GLY A 70 -14.97 -7.24 -0.01
C GLY A 70 -14.52 -6.71 -1.36
N GLU A 71 -13.32 -6.13 -1.43
CA GLU A 71 -12.71 -5.63 -2.66
C GLU A 71 -11.64 -6.59 -3.18
N THR A 72 -11.00 -6.23 -4.30
CA THR A 72 -9.91 -6.99 -4.95
C THR A 72 -8.81 -6.02 -5.38
N ALA A 73 -7.68 -6.54 -5.85
CA ALA A 73 -6.62 -5.72 -6.44
C ALA A 73 -7.12 -4.82 -7.59
N ALA A 74 -8.14 -5.26 -8.34
CA ALA A 74 -8.73 -4.48 -9.42
C ALA A 74 -9.53 -3.27 -8.92
N SER A 75 -10.10 -3.34 -7.73
CA SER A 75 -11.07 -2.36 -7.22
C SER A 75 -10.52 -0.95 -7.17
N PHE A 76 -9.24 -0.78 -6.84
CA PHE A 76 -8.60 0.54 -6.77
C PHE A 76 -8.66 1.33 -8.08
N PHE A 77 -8.56 0.65 -9.23
CA PHE A 77 -8.57 1.30 -10.54
C PHE A 77 -9.88 1.12 -11.32
N GLN A 78 -10.68 0.09 -11.01
CA GLN A 78 -11.87 -0.27 -11.80
C GLN A 78 -13.17 0.21 -11.18
N ASN A 79 -13.20 0.51 -9.87
CA ASN A 79 -14.38 1.03 -9.22
C ASN A 79 -14.71 2.45 -9.70
N GLU A 80 -15.99 2.79 -9.68
CA GLU A 80 -16.51 4.12 -10.01
C GLU A 80 -16.00 4.67 -11.35
N ASN A 81 -16.04 3.82 -12.40
CA ASN A 81 -15.60 4.18 -13.76
C ASN A 81 -14.12 4.60 -13.87
N GLY A 82 -13.27 4.04 -13.04
CA GLY A 82 -11.84 4.34 -13.08
C GLY A 82 -11.47 5.64 -12.37
N MET A 83 -12.27 6.09 -11.43
CA MET A 83 -12.08 7.35 -10.70
C MET A 83 -10.66 7.53 -10.17
N MET A 84 -10.04 6.49 -9.60
CA MET A 84 -8.67 6.61 -9.08
C MET A 84 -7.64 6.84 -10.18
N ARG A 85 -7.80 6.25 -11.37
CA ARG A 85 -6.93 6.56 -12.51
C ARG A 85 -7.10 8.02 -12.92
N ASN A 86 -8.35 8.49 -13.07
CA ASN A 86 -8.64 9.86 -13.44
C ASN A 86 -8.03 10.85 -12.44
N LEU A 87 -8.16 10.56 -11.15
CA LEU A 87 -7.57 11.37 -10.07
C LEU A 87 -6.04 11.45 -10.21
N LEU A 88 -5.35 10.31 -10.38
CA LEU A 88 -3.91 10.27 -10.53
C LEU A 88 -3.44 11.01 -11.79
N ASP A 89 -4.14 10.82 -12.91
CA ASP A 89 -3.85 11.48 -14.17
C ASP A 89 -3.95 13.01 -14.03
N HIS A 90 -5.02 13.52 -13.41
CA HIS A 90 -5.19 14.95 -13.17
C HIS A 90 -4.17 15.53 -12.20
N MET A 91 -3.87 14.82 -11.10
CA MET A 91 -2.88 15.27 -10.13
C MET A 91 -1.50 15.42 -10.77
N ILE A 92 -1.14 14.48 -11.64
CA ILE A 92 0.13 14.53 -12.38
C ILE A 92 0.10 15.66 -13.44
N GLU A 93 -0.98 15.74 -14.24
CA GLU A 93 -1.14 16.76 -15.29
C GLU A 93 -1.11 18.20 -14.73
N LYS A 94 -1.72 18.42 -13.56
CA LYS A 94 -1.77 19.73 -12.89
C LYS A 94 -0.49 20.04 -12.09
N GLY A 95 0.37 19.06 -11.87
CA GLY A 95 1.59 19.21 -11.07
C GLY A 95 1.34 19.17 -9.56
N ASP A 96 0.19 18.68 -9.11
CA ASP A 96 -0.13 18.45 -7.69
C ASP A 96 0.68 17.26 -7.13
N MET A 97 1.10 16.35 -8.02
CA MET A 97 1.91 15.19 -7.71
C MET A 97 2.95 14.96 -8.81
N ALA A 98 4.16 14.56 -8.42
CA ALA A 98 5.15 14.07 -9.39
C ALA A 98 4.65 12.74 -10.02
N PRO A 99 5.01 12.44 -11.29
CA PRO A 99 4.71 11.14 -11.88
C PRO A 99 5.25 10.00 -11.01
N ALA A 100 4.39 9.01 -10.72
CA ALA A 100 4.72 7.87 -9.88
C ALA A 100 4.02 6.60 -10.40
N ILE A 101 4.55 5.44 -10.03
CA ILE A 101 3.94 4.13 -10.28
C ILE A 101 3.07 3.77 -9.10
N PHE A 102 1.81 3.36 -9.35
CA PHE A 102 0.91 2.85 -8.33
C PHE A 102 0.61 1.38 -8.56
N VAL A 103 0.74 0.58 -7.51
CA VAL A 103 0.53 -0.87 -7.55
C VAL A 103 -0.61 -1.23 -6.60
N SER A 104 -1.72 -1.68 -7.14
CA SER A 104 -2.81 -2.23 -6.32
C SER A 104 -2.65 -3.73 -6.20
N THR A 105 -2.68 -4.25 -4.99
CA THR A 105 -2.49 -5.66 -4.66
C THR A 105 -3.57 -6.18 -3.71
N SER A 106 -3.59 -7.50 -3.48
CA SER A 106 -4.59 -8.15 -2.64
C SER A 106 -3.95 -9.08 -1.61
N TYR A 107 -4.49 -9.07 -0.39
CA TYR A 107 -4.20 -10.07 0.64
C TYR A 107 -5.04 -11.34 0.47
N ILE A 108 -6.02 -11.37 -0.45
CA ILE A 108 -6.93 -12.49 -0.67
C ILE A 108 -6.44 -13.36 -1.82
N TYR A 109 -6.35 -14.66 -1.59
CA TYR A 109 -6.02 -15.68 -2.56
C TYR A 109 -7.29 -16.47 -2.93
N GLY A 110 -7.93 -16.13 -4.05
CA GLY A 110 -9.06 -16.88 -4.58
C GLY A 110 -10.38 -16.60 -3.85
N THR A 111 -10.82 -17.45 -2.92
CA THR A 111 -12.11 -17.31 -2.26
C THR A 111 -12.13 -16.11 -1.32
N PRO A 112 -13.08 -15.17 -1.46
CA PRO A 112 -13.24 -14.05 -0.56
C PRO A 112 -13.50 -14.51 0.88
N VAL A 113 -13.02 -13.74 1.85
CA VAL A 113 -13.29 -13.95 3.28
C VAL A 113 -14.61 -13.25 3.63
N ASP A 114 -15.60 -14.00 4.10
CA ASP A 114 -16.94 -13.45 4.35
C ASP A 114 -17.01 -12.48 5.54
N TYR A 115 -16.23 -12.74 6.58
CA TYR A 115 -16.16 -11.92 7.78
C TYR A 115 -14.81 -11.21 7.87
N TYR A 116 -14.83 -9.87 7.79
CA TYR A 116 -13.60 -9.08 7.66
C TYR A 116 -12.50 -9.36 8.71
N PRO A 117 -12.78 -9.65 9.99
CA PRO A 117 -11.70 -9.98 10.92
C PRO A 117 -10.99 -11.30 10.62
N ASP A 118 -11.59 -12.21 9.84
CA ASP A 118 -10.96 -13.47 9.46
C ASP A 118 -9.90 -13.26 8.35
N ALA A 119 -9.86 -12.08 7.75
CA ALA A 119 -8.79 -11.67 6.85
C ALA A 119 -7.47 -11.32 7.58
N ASP A 120 -7.48 -11.16 8.91
CA ASP A 120 -6.31 -10.76 9.71
C ASP A 120 -5.04 -11.58 9.42
N PRO A 121 -5.05 -12.93 9.37
CA PRO A 121 -3.85 -13.71 9.05
C PRO A 121 -3.26 -13.37 7.68
N TYR A 122 -4.10 -13.08 6.70
CA TYR A 122 -3.69 -12.71 5.34
C TYR A 122 -3.11 -11.29 5.31
N CYS A 123 -3.77 -10.34 5.96
CA CYS A 123 -3.28 -8.96 6.12
C CYS A 123 -1.90 -8.93 6.80
N LYS A 124 -1.71 -9.78 7.81
CA LYS A 124 -0.47 -9.87 8.57
C LYS A 124 0.72 -10.34 7.74
N VAL A 125 0.51 -11.24 6.81
CA VAL A 125 1.59 -11.85 6.02
C VAL A 125 1.80 -11.18 4.67
N LEU A 126 0.85 -10.40 4.16
CA LEU A 126 1.01 -9.70 2.88
C LEU A 126 2.30 -8.86 2.81
N PRO A 127 2.75 -8.13 3.85
CA PRO A 127 4.02 -7.41 3.80
C PRO A 127 5.23 -8.29 3.45
N LEU A 128 5.23 -9.56 3.87
CA LEU A 128 6.29 -10.51 3.52
C LEU A 128 6.22 -10.93 2.06
N GLU A 129 5.01 -11.19 1.54
CA GLU A 129 4.78 -11.45 0.12
C GLU A 129 5.22 -10.27 -0.74
N LEU A 130 4.88 -9.04 -0.32
CA LEU A 130 5.30 -7.84 -1.05
C LEU A 130 6.84 -7.81 -1.20
N VAL A 131 7.57 -7.97 -0.12
CA VAL A 131 9.05 -7.85 -0.13
C VAL A 131 9.72 -9.00 -0.88
N ASN A 132 9.19 -10.21 -0.77
CA ASN A 132 9.84 -11.38 -1.36
C ASN A 132 9.43 -11.66 -2.81
N ASP A 133 8.21 -11.29 -3.20
CA ASP A 133 7.64 -11.71 -4.48
C ASP A 133 7.22 -10.52 -5.36
N LEU A 134 6.30 -9.65 -4.89
CA LEU A 134 5.70 -8.63 -5.75
C LEU A 134 6.64 -7.44 -6.02
N ILE A 135 7.31 -6.90 -5.01
CA ILE A 135 8.23 -5.76 -5.18
C ILE A 135 9.38 -6.10 -6.12
N PRO A 136 10.09 -7.25 -5.94
CA PRO A 136 11.13 -7.67 -6.88
C PRO A 136 10.61 -7.79 -8.32
N LEU A 137 9.41 -8.33 -8.51
CA LEU A 137 8.79 -8.48 -9.82
C LEU A 137 8.50 -7.13 -10.46
N VAL A 138 7.82 -6.23 -9.75
CA VAL A 138 7.43 -4.90 -10.25
C VAL A 138 8.68 -4.07 -10.53
N GLU A 139 9.59 -3.99 -9.57
CA GLU A 139 10.73 -3.07 -9.65
C GLU A 139 11.88 -3.60 -10.53
N SER A 140 11.84 -4.88 -10.94
CA SER A 140 12.70 -5.38 -12.03
C SER A 140 12.10 -5.13 -13.41
N ARG A 141 10.78 -4.96 -13.52
CA ARG A 141 10.06 -4.79 -14.79
C ARG A 141 9.93 -3.33 -15.19
N TYR A 142 9.74 -2.45 -14.23
CA TYR A 142 9.46 -1.03 -14.47
C TYR A 142 10.61 -0.13 -14.00
N ARG A 143 10.67 1.08 -14.56
CA ARG A 143 11.70 2.09 -14.25
C ARG A 143 11.46 2.69 -12.87
N THR A 144 12.11 2.14 -11.87
CA THR A 144 12.07 2.61 -10.49
C THR A 144 13.47 3.02 -10.02
N TYR A 145 13.59 3.54 -8.82
CA TYR A 145 14.88 3.87 -8.22
C TYR A 145 15.66 2.63 -7.73
N THR A 146 15.07 1.44 -7.81
CA THR A 146 15.72 0.19 -7.44
C THR A 146 16.73 -0.23 -8.50
N LEU A 147 18.00 -0.28 -8.12
CA LEU A 147 19.08 -0.73 -9.01
C LEU A 147 19.25 -2.26 -9.01
N ASN A 148 18.88 -2.90 -7.92
CA ASN A 148 18.94 -4.35 -7.73
C ASN A 148 17.74 -4.79 -6.89
N THR A 149 17.07 -5.87 -7.28
CA THR A 149 15.85 -6.37 -6.62
C THR A 149 16.13 -7.48 -5.58
N ASP A 150 17.38 -7.69 -5.19
CA ASP A 150 17.66 -8.45 -3.97
C ASP A 150 17.28 -7.64 -2.71
N LEU A 151 17.20 -8.31 -1.57
CA LEU A 151 16.77 -7.68 -0.32
C LEU A 151 17.56 -6.42 0.04
N LYS A 152 18.87 -6.41 -0.26
CA LYS A 152 19.73 -5.26 0.01
C LYS A 152 19.43 -4.09 -0.91
N GLY A 153 19.27 -4.34 -2.21
CA GLY A 153 18.91 -3.30 -3.18
C GLY A 153 17.54 -2.70 -2.90
N LEU A 154 16.58 -3.52 -2.45
CA LEU A 154 15.27 -3.04 -2.01
C LEU A 154 15.36 -2.16 -0.76
N GLN A 155 16.26 -2.45 0.18
CA GLN A 155 16.51 -1.60 1.34
C GLN A 155 17.18 -0.28 0.94
N GLU A 156 18.13 -0.30 0.02
CA GLU A 156 18.82 0.90 -0.48
C GLU A 156 17.87 1.86 -1.20
N SER A 157 16.82 1.33 -1.86
CA SER A 157 15.78 2.11 -2.56
C SER A 157 14.54 2.46 -1.72
N ARG A 158 14.50 2.12 -0.42
CA ARG A 158 13.32 2.31 0.44
C ARG A 158 12.76 3.73 0.46
N ASN A 159 13.61 4.74 0.25
CA ASN A 159 13.21 6.16 0.23
C ASN A 159 12.24 6.51 -0.92
N HIS A 160 12.12 5.63 -1.88
CA HIS A 160 11.29 5.76 -3.07
C HIS A 160 10.07 4.83 -3.04
N ARG A 161 9.74 4.27 -1.85
CA ARG A 161 8.65 3.30 -1.72
C ARG A 161 7.68 3.67 -0.62
N ALA A 162 6.39 3.69 -0.96
CA ALA A 162 5.27 3.90 -0.06
C ALA A 162 4.35 2.67 -0.03
N ILE A 163 3.68 2.47 1.11
CA ILE A 163 2.57 1.53 1.24
C ILE A 163 1.40 2.22 1.93
N GLY A 164 0.20 1.93 1.46
CA GLY A 164 -1.03 2.40 2.07
C GLY A 164 -2.18 1.45 1.81
N GLY A 165 -3.30 1.70 2.47
CA GLY A 165 -4.49 0.89 2.25
C GLY A 165 -5.67 1.39 3.04
N PHE A 166 -6.86 0.96 2.62
CA PHE A 166 -8.13 1.34 3.21
C PHE A 166 -8.71 0.19 4.05
N SER A 167 -9.25 0.48 5.23
CA SER A 167 -9.92 -0.50 6.11
C SER A 167 -8.99 -1.70 6.42
N MET A 168 -9.26 -2.91 5.95
CA MET A 168 -8.36 -4.05 6.10
C MET A 168 -6.99 -3.82 5.45
N GLY A 169 -6.91 -3.03 4.38
CA GLY A 169 -5.65 -2.57 3.82
C GLY A 169 -4.87 -1.65 4.77
N ALA A 170 -5.55 -0.86 5.61
CA ALA A 170 -4.89 -0.07 6.65
C ALA A 170 -4.33 -0.98 7.76
N VAL A 171 -5.04 -2.05 8.15
CA VAL A 171 -4.50 -3.09 9.04
C VAL A 171 -3.22 -3.68 8.46
N THR A 172 -3.23 -4.00 7.16
CA THR A 172 -2.02 -4.45 6.45
C THR A 172 -0.89 -3.42 6.47
N THR A 173 -1.22 -2.13 6.32
CA THR A 173 -0.23 -1.03 6.38
C THR A 173 0.43 -0.94 7.75
N TRP A 174 -0.30 -1.14 8.84
CA TRP A 174 0.26 -1.22 10.19
C TRP A 174 1.17 -2.44 10.36
N TYR A 175 0.80 -3.60 9.80
CA TYR A 175 1.70 -4.76 9.77
C TYR A 175 2.94 -4.52 8.89
N ALA A 176 2.82 -3.74 7.80
CA ALA A 176 3.99 -3.38 7.00
C ALA A 176 4.96 -2.50 7.78
N LEU A 177 4.48 -1.55 8.60
CA LEU A 177 5.35 -0.79 9.51
C LEU A 177 6.08 -1.72 10.49
N GLU A 178 5.39 -2.75 11.00
CA GLU A 178 5.97 -3.71 11.94
C GLU A 178 7.03 -4.61 11.31
N TYR A 179 6.79 -5.14 10.10
CA TYR A 179 7.62 -6.20 9.52
C TYR A 179 8.54 -5.75 8.40
N THR A 180 8.29 -4.59 7.79
CA THR A 180 8.95 -4.16 6.55
C THR A 180 9.43 -2.71 6.57
N LEU A 181 9.68 -2.15 7.75
CA LEU A 181 10.21 -0.79 7.91
C LEU A 181 11.50 -0.56 7.11
N ASP A 182 12.33 -1.58 6.95
CA ASP A 182 13.57 -1.53 6.17
C ASP A 182 13.33 -1.41 4.65
N TYR A 183 12.09 -1.62 4.18
CA TYR A 183 11.74 -1.65 2.75
C TYR A 183 10.81 -0.52 2.34
N PHE A 184 10.09 0.08 3.28
CA PHE A 184 9.18 1.20 3.05
C PHE A 184 9.55 2.39 3.93
N LYS A 185 9.46 3.59 3.37
CA LYS A 185 9.65 4.83 4.13
C LYS A 185 8.33 5.50 4.50
N TYR A 186 7.32 5.36 3.65
CA TYR A 186 6.05 6.07 3.77
C TYR A 186 4.90 5.08 3.98
N PHE A 187 4.11 5.33 5.03
CA PHE A 187 2.99 4.49 5.43
C PHE A 187 1.71 5.32 5.48
N MET A 188 0.68 4.87 4.76
CA MET A 188 -0.59 5.58 4.67
C MET A 188 -1.78 4.68 5.05
N PRO A 189 -1.97 4.38 6.36
CA PRO A 189 -3.14 3.65 6.82
C PRO A 189 -4.38 4.55 6.80
N ILE A 190 -5.42 4.13 6.09
CA ILE A 190 -6.67 4.87 5.93
C ILE A 190 -7.80 4.08 6.57
N SER A 191 -8.48 4.67 7.58
CA SER A 191 -9.72 4.15 8.15
C SER A 191 -9.59 2.79 8.87
N SER A 192 -8.51 2.57 9.64
CA SER A 192 -8.41 1.46 10.60
C SER A 192 -7.28 1.64 11.61
N ASP A 193 -7.37 0.91 12.72
CA ASP A 193 -6.35 0.82 13.78
C ASP A 193 -5.32 -0.29 13.52
N GLY A 194 -4.23 -0.27 14.28
CA GLY A 194 -3.18 -1.30 14.25
C GLY A 194 -3.61 -2.56 15.04
N TRP A 195 -3.44 -3.74 14.43
CA TRP A 195 -3.78 -5.04 15.03
C TRP A 195 -2.57 -5.86 15.50
N SER A 196 -1.42 -5.21 15.66
CA SER A 196 -0.15 -5.86 16.02
C SER A 196 -0.21 -6.70 17.31
N LEU A 197 -1.01 -6.30 18.29
CA LEU A 197 -1.23 -7.04 19.55
C LEU A 197 -2.53 -7.87 19.54
N GLY A 198 -3.14 -8.08 18.38
CA GLY A 198 -4.39 -8.80 18.17
C GLY A 198 -5.46 -7.92 17.53
N ARG A 199 -6.56 -8.55 17.12
CA ARG A 199 -7.66 -7.87 16.42
C ARG A 199 -8.19 -6.69 17.24
N PHE A 200 -8.29 -5.52 16.61
CA PHE A 200 -8.72 -4.24 17.23
C PHE A 200 -7.83 -3.77 18.39
N ALA A 201 -6.55 -4.13 18.38
CA ALA A 201 -5.66 -3.78 19.48
C ALA A 201 -5.46 -2.26 19.61
N GLY A 202 -5.37 -1.54 18.48
CA GLY A 202 -5.24 -0.07 18.51
C GLY A 202 -6.43 0.61 19.17
N MET A 203 -7.65 0.09 18.96
CA MET A 203 -8.86 0.58 19.62
C MET A 203 -8.96 0.14 21.10
N ASN A 204 -8.65 -1.14 21.40
CA ASN A 204 -8.87 -1.72 22.72
C ASN A 204 -7.72 -1.44 23.70
N TYR A 205 -6.51 -1.29 23.18
CA TYR A 205 -5.25 -1.14 23.93
C TYR A 205 -4.33 -0.11 23.21
N PRO A 206 -4.77 1.17 23.06
CA PRO A 206 -4.06 2.16 22.24
C PRO A 206 -2.64 2.43 22.73
N ASP A 207 -2.45 2.59 24.03
CA ASP A 207 -1.15 2.90 24.64
C ASP A 207 -0.16 1.73 24.46
N GLU A 208 -0.60 0.50 24.66
CA GLU A 208 0.21 -0.70 24.50
C GLU A 208 0.55 -0.92 23.01
N THR A 209 -0.40 -0.71 22.10
CA THR A 209 -0.19 -0.82 20.67
C THR A 209 0.79 0.23 20.17
N ALA A 210 0.62 1.48 20.60
CA ALA A 210 1.56 2.56 20.28
C ALA A 210 2.96 2.30 20.84
N ALA A 211 3.06 1.81 22.09
CA ALA A 211 4.34 1.44 22.69
C ALA A 211 5.02 0.28 21.95
N HIS A 212 4.25 -0.73 21.51
CA HIS A 212 4.76 -1.84 20.71
C HIS A 212 5.36 -1.35 19.38
N LEU A 213 4.62 -0.57 18.59
CA LEU A 213 5.09 -0.01 17.33
C LEU A 213 6.30 0.92 17.51
N ALA A 214 6.30 1.75 18.56
CA ALA A 214 7.42 2.60 18.89
C ALA A 214 8.68 1.81 19.25
N ASN A 215 8.55 0.66 19.92
CA ASN A 215 9.68 -0.21 20.23
C ASN A 215 10.27 -0.87 18.98
N ILE A 216 9.44 -1.23 18.00
CA ILE A 216 9.90 -1.76 16.71
C ILE A 216 10.76 -0.70 16.00
N VAL A 217 10.26 0.52 15.89
CA VAL A 217 11.00 1.63 15.27
C VAL A 217 12.31 1.90 16.01
N ARG A 218 12.31 1.96 17.33
CA ARG A 218 13.52 2.19 18.13
C ARG A 218 14.54 1.08 18.02
N SER A 219 14.09 -0.17 17.84
CA SER A 219 15.00 -1.31 17.63
C SER A 219 15.73 -1.24 16.28
N SER A 220 15.15 -0.55 15.32
CA SER A 220 15.74 -0.22 14.01
C SER A 220 16.51 1.11 14.11
N SER A 221 17.55 1.18 14.93
CA SER A 221 18.22 2.43 15.37
C SER A 221 18.65 3.38 14.24
N SER A 222 18.91 2.87 13.03
CA SER A 222 19.23 3.67 11.83
C SER A 222 18.00 4.33 11.20
N LEU A 223 16.78 3.85 11.51
CA LEU A 223 15.52 4.27 10.91
C LEU A 223 14.58 4.99 11.88
N GLU A 224 14.96 5.13 13.15
CA GLU A 224 14.09 5.67 14.23
C GLU A 224 13.45 7.01 13.87
N ASN A 225 14.09 7.84 13.06
CA ASN A 225 13.56 9.13 12.63
C ASN A 225 13.50 9.27 11.09
N ASP A 226 13.57 8.17 10.36
CA ASP A 226 13.60 8.16 8.90
C ASP A 226 12.42 7.39 8.29
N PHE A 227 11.21 7.70 8.73
CA PHE A 227 9.97 7.21 8.16
C PHE A 227 8.85 8.24 8.34
N TYR A 228 7.75 8.06 7.59
CA TYR A 228 6.58 8.92 7.69
C TYR A 228 5.31 8.07 7.76
N ILE A 229 4.42 8.44 8.68
CA ILE A 229 3.07 7.89 8.76
C ILE A 229 2.08 9.03 8.50
N TRP A 230 1.20 8.82 7.53
CA TRP A 230 0.06 9.68 7.27
C TRP A 230 -1.23 8.87 7.46
N ALA A 231 -1.76 8.88 8.67
CA ALA A 231 -3.01 8.20 9.00
C ALA A 231 -4.20 9.16 8.84
N CYS A 232 -5.29 8.67 8.27
CA CYS A 232 -6.51 9.45 8.14
C CYS A 232 -7.78 8.60 8.29
N SER A 233 -8.87 9.29 8.66
CA SER A 233 -10.23 8.75 8.69
C SER A 233 -11.21 9.90 8.51
N GLY A 234 -12.38 9.60 7.92
CA GLY A 234 -13.48 10.56 7.88
C GLY A 234 -14.15 10.72 9.25
N THR A 235 -14.70 11.90 9.54
CA THR A 235 -15.41 12.16 10.81
C THR A 235 -16.69 11.32 10.97
N ASP A 236 -17.26 10.85 9.86
CA ASP A 236 -18.45 9.98 9.83
C ASP A 236 -18.08 8.51 9.58
N ASP A 237 -16.79 8.19 9.58
CA ASP A 237 -16.28 6.83 9.39
C ASP A 237 -16.44 6.01 10.67
N VAL A 238 -16.84 4.75 10.52
CA VAL A 238 -16.97 3.80 11.65
C VAL A 238 -15.63 3.52 12.35
N ALA A 239 -14.51 3.80 11.70
CA ALA A 239 -13.17 3.67 12.27
C ALA A 239 -12.66 4.96 12.93
N TYR A 240 -13.42 6.06 12.90
CA TYR A 240 -12.95 7.36 13.41
C TYR A 240 -12.48 7.28 14.86
N ASP A 241 -13.29 6.69 15.74
CA ASP A 241 -12.97 6.52 17.17
C ASP A 241 -11.86 5.46 17.44
N ARG A 242 -11.37 4.79 16.39
CA ARG A 242 -10.33 3.76 16.47
C ARG A 242 -8.94 4.24 16.11
N ILE A 243 -8.84 5.44 15.53
CA ILE A 243 -7.58 6.00 15.02
C ILE A 243 -7.06 7.10 15.94
N TRP A 244 -7.96 7.75 16.71
CA TRP A 244 -7.66 8.92 17.55
C TRP A 244 -7.75 8.63 19.05
#